data_2706fdf85cc81854239c20c2d6eb27f1
#
_entry.id   2706fdf85cc81854239c20c2d6eb27f1
#
_cell.length_a   1.000
_cell.length_b   1.000
_cell.length_c   1.000
_cell.angle_alpha   90.00
_cell.angle_beta   90.00
_cell.angle_gamma   90.00
#
_symmetry.space_group_name_H-M   'P 1'
#
loop_
_entity.id
_entity.type
_entity.pdbx_description
1 polymer ?
#
loop_
_entity_poly.entity_id
_entity_poly.type
_entity_poly.pdbx_seq_one_letter_code
_entity_poly.pdbx_strand_id
1 'polypeptide(L)'
;MHAEVSPHQPYTAAELAGLRHWATHLPRQQRTDALALLGLGAGLGLTPKEVAASRGIDLRRPSQDGPLLHKGVERLVPLVARAAWDTVLGELAERAGGGYLFRPNRTVEYAKNLIGSWSLIHRPPRDLPAVSVGRLRATWIVELMRAHIDHHLIAQAAGLASAASLARWQHLVSPVDEVTAARLLRGAEET
;
A
#
# COMPACT_ATOMS: atom_id res chain seq x y z
N MET A 1 16.66 -9.74 -21.23
CA MET A 1 17.26 -8.78 -20.26
C MET A 1 16.10 -7.92 -19.77
N HIS A 2 15.52 -8.24 -18.57
CA HIS A 2 14.48 -7.41 -18.00
C HIS A 2 15.14 -6.19 -17.40
N ALA A 3 14.81 -4.99 -17.88
CA ALA A 3 15.23 -3.75 -17.26
C ALA A 3 14.78 -3.78 -15.80
N GLU A 4 15.68 -3.50 -14.88
CA GLU A 4 15.38 -3.42 -13.46
C GLU A 4 14.43 -2.23 -13.24
N VAL A 5 13.16 -2.53 -12.98
CA VAL A 5 12.13 -1.51 -12.82
C VAL A 5 12.38 -0.78 -11.51
N SER A 6 12.48 0.54 -11.57
CA SER A 6 12.72 1.39 -10.39
C SER A 6 11.69 1.09 -9.28
N PRO A 7 12.12 0.99 -8.01
CA PRO A 7 11.21 0.83 -6.87
C PRO A 7 10.25 2.02 -6.70
N HIS A 8 10.49 3.12 -7.40
CA HIS A 8 9.62 4.30 -7.40
C HIS A 8 8.59 4.30 -8.54
N GLN A 9 8.66 3.34 -9.48
CA GLN A 9 7.68 3.22 -10.54
C GLN A 9 6.43 2.49 -9.99
N PRO A 10 5.24 3.12 -10.00
CA PRO A 10 4.02 2.48 -9.52
C PRO A 10 3.62 1.32 -10.43
N TYR A 11 2.77 0.45 -9.92
CA TYR A 11 2.04 -0.50 -10.75
C TYR A 11 0.91 0.21 -11.49
N THR A 12 0.63 -0.25 -12.70
CA THR A 12 -0.62 0.11 -13.38
C THR A 12 -1.82 -0.54 -12.68
N ALA A 13 -3.02 -0.03 -12.91
CA ALA A 13 -4.24 -0.63 -12.37
C ALA A 13 -4.39 -2.11 -12.81
N ALA A 14 -4.06 -2.42 -14.07
CA ALA A 14 -4.10 -3.79 -14.59
C ALA A 14 -3.08 -4.70 -13.90
N GLU A 15 -1.83 -4.26 -13.73
CA GLU A 15 -0.80 -5.01 -13.01
C GLU A 15 -1.22 -5.28 -11.56
N LEU A 16 -1.73 -4.27 -10.86
CA LEU A 16 -2.16 -4.44 -9.47
C LEU A 16 -3.36 -5.39 -9.35
N ALA A 17 -4.33 -5.29 -10.25
CA ALA A 17 -5.46 -6.20 -10.31
C ALA A 17 -5.01 -7.64 -10.62
N GLY A 18 -4.09 -7.81 -11.57
CA GLY A 18 -3.50 -9.11 -11.88
C GLY A 18 -2.73 -9.72 -10.72
N LEU A 19 -1.93 -8.93 -10.01
CA LEU A 19 -1.23 -9.38 -8.80
C LEU A 19 -2.20 -9.78 -7.68
N ARG A 20 -3.29 -9.03 -7.50
CA ARG A 20 -4.34 -9.37 -6.53
C ARG A 20 -5.03 -10.69 -6.90
N HIS A 21 -5.39 -10.86 -8.17
CA HIS A 21 -5.96 -12.11 -8.67
C HIS A 21 -5.01 -13.29 -8.47
N TRP A 22 -3.75 -13.16 -8.89
CA TRP A 22 -2.73 -14.18 -8.66
C TRP A 22 -2.62 -14.54 -7.17
N ALA A 23 -2.55 -13.56 -6.28
CA ALA A 23 -2.43 -13.78 -4.84
C ALA A 23 -3.59 -14.61 -4.28
N THR A 24 -4.83 -14.41 -4.76
CA THR A 24 -6.01 -15.17 -4.28
C THR A 24 -5.98 -16.64 -4.68
N HIS A 25 -5.22 -17.01 -5.73
CA HIS A 25 -5.11 -18.39 -6.23
C HIS A 25 -3.91 -19.16 -5.64
N LEU A 26 -3.10 -18.51 -4.81
CA LEU A 26 -1.99 -19.17 -4.14
C LEU A 26 -2.46 -20.14 -3.04
N PRO A 27 -1.64 -21.14 -2.67
CA PRO A 27 -1.85 -21.94 -1.48
C PRO A 27 -2.00 -21.07 -0.23
N ARG A 28 -2.77 -21.53 0.75
CA ARG A 28 -3.23 -20.75 1.92
C ARG A 28 -2.15 -19.86 2.56
N GLN A 29 -0.97 -20.43 2.86
CA GLN A 29 0.10 -19.67 3.52
C GLN A 29 0.67 -18.59 2.60
N GLN A 30 0.97 -18.93 1.35
CA GLN A 30 1.51 -18.00 0.35
C GLN A 30 0.49 -16.91 0.00
N ARG A 31 -0.80 -17.25 -0.03
CA ARG A 31 -1.91 -16.29 -0.22
C ARG A 31 -1.93 -15.26 0.89
N THR A 32 -1.84 -15.70 2.15
CA THR A 32 -1.78 -14.81 3.31
C THR A 32 -0.61 -13.84 3.18
N ASP A 33 0.58 -14.35 2.87
CA ASP A 33 1.78 -13.55 2.71
C ASP A 33 1.65 -12.55 1.54
N ALA A 34 1.18 -13.01 0.38
CA ALA A 34 1.00 -12.15 -0.80
C ALA A 34 -0.02 -11.03 -0.54
N LEU A 35 -1.20 -11.37 0.00
CA LEU A 35 -2.23 -10.39 0.32
C LEU A 35 -1.79 -9.39 1.39
N ALA A 36 -0.98 -9.83 2.38
CA ALA A 36 -0.38 -8.92 3.35
C ALA A 36 0.58 -7.92 2.69
N LEU A 37 1.47 -8.38 1.79
CA LEU A 37 2.38 -7.48 1.06
C LEU A 37 1.61 -6.47 0.20
N LEU A 38 0.63 -6.96 -0.57
CA LEU A 38 -0.18 -6.12 -1.45
C LEU A 38 -1.01 -5.10 -0.65
N GLY A 39 -1.72 -5.55 0.40
CA GLY A 39 -2.58 -4.68 1.20
C GLY A 39 -1.81 -3.66 2.03
N LEU A 40 -0.71 -4.06 2.68
CA LEU A 40 0.12 -3.15 3.47
C LEU A 40 0.86 -2.14 2.57
N GLY A 41 1.29 -2.56 1.38
CA GLY A 41 1.97 -1.68 0.42
C GLY A 41 1.03 -0.78 -0.36
N ALA A 42 0.03 -1.32 -1.06
CA ALA A 42 -0.90 -0.55 -1.90
C ALA A 42 -2.12 -0.01 -1.13
N GLY A 43 -2.47 -0.63 -0.01
CA GLY A 43 -3.58 -0.18 0.84
C GLY A 43 -3.20 0.86 1.87
N LEU A 44 -1.99 0.78 2.43
CA LEU A 44 -1.50 1.64 3.52
C LEU A 44 -0.21 2.41 3.19
N GLY A 45 0.41 2.15 2.06
CA GLY A 45 1.64 2.84 1.66
C GLY A 45 2.84 2.58 2.57
N LEU A 46 2.90 1.43 3.27
CA LEU A 46 3.99 1.10 4.18
C LEU A 46 5.30 0.86 3.44
N THR A 47 6.40 1.19 4.11
CA THR A 47 7.75 0.82 3.68
C THR A 47 8.02 -0.68 3.92
N PRO A 48 9.03 -1.29 3.27
CA PRO A 48 9.37 -2.69 3.53
C PRO A 48 9.67 -3.01 5.01
N LYS A 49 10.29 -2.07 5.73
CA LYS A 49 10.58 -2.21 7.15
C LYS A 49 9.30 -2.23 7.98
N GLU A 50 8.37 -1.31 7.69
CA GLU A 50 7.08 -1.22 8.38
C GLU A 50 6.19 -2.45 8.07
N VAL A 51 6.16 -2.90 6.81
CA VAL A 51 5.47 -4.14 6.43
C VAL A 51 6.01 -5.33 7.23
N ALA A 52 7.33 -5.43 7.33
CA ALA A 52 7.95 -6.50 8.10
C ALA A 52 7.63 -6.42 9.60
N ALA A 53 7.46 -5.24 10.17
CA ALA A 53 7.17 -5.04 11.59
C ALA A 53 5.67 -5.18 11.92
N SER A 54 4.77 -4.95 10.96
CA SER A 54 3.32 -4.88 11.20
C SER A 54 2.73 -6.18 11.74
N ARG A 55 1.91 -6.05 12.77
CA ARG A 55 1.17 -7.13 13.46
C ARG A 55 -0.33 -6.94 13.28
N GLY A 56 -1.11 -8.01 13.50
CA GLY A 56 -2.58 -7.91 13.42
C GLY A 56 -3.16 -6.89 14.39
N ILE A 57 -2.64 -6.82 15.61
CA ILE A 57 -3.06 -5.86 16.63
C ILE A 57 -2.80 -4.39 16.28
N ASP A 58 -1.93 -4.12 15.28
CA ASP A 58 -1.66 -2.76 14.83
C ASP A 58 -2.79 -2.21 13.94
N LEU A 59 -3.60 -3.08 13.36
CA LEU A 59 -4.75 -2.71 12.54
C LEU A 59 -6.01 -2.69 13.41
N ARG A 60 -6.66 -1.54 13.49
CA ARG A 60 -7.83 -1.33 14.35
C ARG A 60 -8.89 -0.47 13.69
N ARG A 61 -10.15 -0.77 13.97
CA ARG A 61 -11.30 0.09 13.65
C ARG A 61 -11.69 0.88 14.89
N PRO A 62 -11.84 2.22 14.79
CA PRO A 62 -12.34 3.04 15.89
C PRO A 62 -13.79 2.71 16.27
N SER A 63 -14.60 2.30 15.28
CA SER A 63 -15.99 1.85 15.43
C SER A 63 -16.24 0.72 14.43
N GLN A 64 -17.38 0.02 14.57
CA GLN A 64 -17.73 -1.12 13.72
C GLN A 64 -17.75 -0.74 12.23
N ASP A 65 -18.30 0.44 11.91
CA ASP A 65 -18.41 0.96 10.54
C ASP A 65 -17.28 1.94 10.17
N GLY A 66 -16.31 2.13 11.07
CA GLY A 66 -15.20 3.04 10.86
C GLY A 66 -14.11 2.48 9.93
N PRO A 67 -13.27 3.34 9.37
CA PRO A 67 -12.17 2.92 8.52
C PRO A 67 -11.13 2.13 9.33
N LEU A 68 -10.44 1.20 8.66
CA LEU A 68 -9.34 0.47 9.26
C LEU A 68 -8.11 1.37 9.36
N LEU A 69 -7.58 1.52 10.57
CA LEU A 69 -6.41 2.34 10.86
C LEU A 69 -5.21 1.48 11.24
N HIS A 70 -4.00 1.90 10.82
CA HIS A 70 -2.75 1.31 11.29
C HIS A 70 -2.19 2.17 12.44
N LYS A 71 -2.01 1.57 13.61
CA LYS A 71 -1.54 2.23 14.84
C LYS A 71 -0.10 1.90 15.23
N GLY A 72 0.50 0.90 14.61
CA GLY A 72 1.88 0.47 14.88
C GLY A 72 2.96 1.31 14.19
N VAL A 73 2.57 2.33 13.41
CA VAL A 73 3.50 3.23 12.71
C VAL A 73 3.21 4.65 13.14
N GLU A 74 4.25 5.34 13.63
CA GLU A 74 4.13 6.77 13.96
C GLU A 74 4.00 7.61 12.70
N ARG A 75 2.93 8.40 12.65
CA ARG A 75 2.64 9.40 11.61
C ARG A 75 2.00 10.63 12.25
N LEU A 76 2.18 11.78 11.62
CA LEU A 76 1.54 13.03 12.04
C LEU A 76 0.02 13.01 11.83
N VAL A 77 -0.45 12.15 10.93
CA VAL A 77 -1.87 11.96 10.61
C VAL A 77 -2.24 10.48 10.70
N PRO A 78 -3.51 10.14 10.88
CA PRO A 78 -3.95 8.75 10.88
C PRO A 78 -3.58 8.04 9.58
N LEU A 79 -2.99 6.85 9.68
CA LEU A 79 -2.73 6.00 8.52
C LEU A 79 -3.94 5.10 8.28
N VAL A 80 -4.69 5.42 7.24
CA VAL A 80 -5.99 4.83 6.92
C VAL A 80 -5.86 3.87 5.74
N ALA A 81 -6.42 2.66 5.86
CA ALA A 81 -6.47 1.73 4.75
C ALA A 81 -7.38 2.26 3.63
N ARG A 82 -6.91 2.14 2.37
CA ARG A 82 -7.75 2.40 1.20
C ARG A 82 -8.92 1.44 1.18
N ALA A 83 -10.13 1.92 0.87
CA ALA A 83 -11.37 1.14 0.90
C ALA A 83 -11.27 -0.22 0.17
N ALA A 84 -10.58 -0.26 -0.98
CA ALA A 84 -10.38 -1.48 -1.76
C ALA A 84 -9.59 -2.58 -1.01
N TRP A 85 -8.87 -2.24 0.05
CA TRP A 85 -8.05 -3.15 0.86
C TRP A 85 -8.57 -3.37 2.27
N ASP A 86 -9.58 -2.63 2.68
CA ASP A 86 -10.09 -2.59 4.04
C ASP A 86 -10.55 -3.97 4.55
N THR A 87 -11.37 -4.68 3.79
CA THR A 87 -11.86 -6.01 4.14
C THR A 87 -10.72 -7.02 4.25
N VAL A 88 -9.85 -7.07 3.23
CA VAL A 88 -8.72 -8.02 3.20
C VAL A 88 -7.76 -7.80 4.36
N LEU A 89 -7.42 -6.54 4.65
CA LEU A 89 -6.55 -6.20 5.76
C LEU A 89 -7.20 -6.49 7.11
N GLY A 90 -8.51 -6.26 7.25
CA GLY A 90 -9.28 -6.61 8.44
C GLY A 90 -9.25 -8.10 8.73
N GLU A 91 -9.54 -8.93 7.73
CA GLU A 91 -9.48 -10.40 7.86
C GLU A 91 -8.07 -10.91 8.21
N LEU A 92 -7.04 -10.32 7.61
CA LEU A 92 -5.64 -10.65 7.91
C LEU A 92 -5.30 -10.28 9.36
N ALA A 93 -5.76 -9.11 9.83
CA ALA A 93 -5.53 -8.63 11.18
C ALA A 93 -6.16 -9.54 12.23
N GLU A 94 -7.44 -9.91 12.04
CA GLU A 94 -8.17 -10.83 12.92
C GLU A 94 -7.46 -12.19 13.00
N ARG A 95 -7.03 -12.72 11.86
CA ARG A 95 -6.35 -14.01 11.78
C ARG A 95 -4.97 -13.99 12.43
N ALA A 96 -4.24 -12.90 12.27
CA ALA A 96 -2.89 -12.74 12.82
C ALA A 96 -2.90 -12.42 14.33
N GLY A 97 -3.92 -11.70 14.82
CA GLY A 97 -4.00 -11.28 16.22
C GLY A 97 -2.74 -10.55 16.67
N GLY A 98 -2.02 -11.07 17.66
CA GLY A 98 -0.73 -10.55 18.11
C GLY A 98 0.46 -10.91 17.22
N GLY A 99 0.27 -11.79 16.23
CA GLY A 99 1.31 -12.24 15.29
C GLY A 99 1.55 -11.24 14.16
N TYR A 100 2.58 -11.50 13.36
CA TYR A 100 2.90 -10.68 12.19
C TYR A 100 1.88 -10.87 11.06
N LEU A 101 1.57 -9.80 10.34
CA LEU A 101 0.70 -9.85 9.16
C LEU A 101 1.37 -10.55 7.98
N PHE A 102 2.66 -10.26 7.77
CA PHE A 102 3.48 -10.94 6.76
C PHE A 102 4.28 -12.07 7.41
N ARG A 103 4.14 -13.29 6.89
CA ARG A 103 4.74 -14.52 7.43
C ARG A 103 4.41 -14.72 8.93
N PRO A 104 3.15 -14.94 9.28
CA PRO A 104 2.67 -14.93 10.67
C PRO A 104 3.36 -15.97 11.56
N ASN A 105 3.86 -17.07 10.99
CA ASN A 105 4.52 -18.14 11.73
C ASN A 105 6.01 -17.90 11.99
N ARG A 106 6.56 -16.73 11.61
CA ARG A 106 7.96 -16.42 11.88
C ARG A 106 8.19 -16.11 13.36
N THR A 107 9.33 -16.53 13.86
CA THR A 107 9.76 -16.28 15.25
C THR A 107 10.73 -15.10 15.36
N VAL A 108 11.34 -14.68 14.24
CA VAL A 108 12.31 -13.59 14.18
C VAL A 108 11.62 -12.33 13.72
N GLU A 109 11.80 -11.22 14.45
CA GLU A 109 11.17 -9.94 14.15
C GLU A 109 11.57 -9.41 12.78
N TYR A 110 12.84 -9.39 12.47
CA TYR A 110 13.36 -8.91 11.20
C TYR A 110 14.53 -9.77 10.71
N ALA A 111 14.41 -10.29 9.49
CA ALA A 111 15.54 -10.87 8.77
C ALA A 111 15.89 -9.97 7.59
N LYS A 112 17.18 -9.69 7.39
CA LYS A 112 17.66 -8.95 6.24
C LYS A 112 17.11 -9.58 4.96
N ASN A 113 16.54 -8.77 4.07
CA ASN A 113 15.91 -9.21 2.81
C ASN A 113 14.67 -10.12 2.94
N LEU A 114 13.99 -10.15 4.08
CA LEU A 114 12.82 -11.01 4.32
C LEU A 114 11.79 -10.94 3.18
N ILE A 115 11.40 -9.73 2.77
CA ILE A 115 10.42 -9.51 1.71
C ILE A 115 11.03 -9.81 0.34
N GLY A 116 12.24 -9.35 0.07
CA GLY A 116 12.93 -9.59 -1.19
C GLY A 116 13.13 -11.08 -1.47
N SER A 117 13.54 -11.85 -0.47
CA SER A 117 13.67 -13.30 -0.59
C SER A 117 12.33 -13.99 -0.88
N TRP A 118 11.25 -13.56 -0.20
CA TRP A 118 9.92 -14.08 -0.47
C TRP A 118 9.48 -13.79 -1.92
N SER A 119 9.66 -12.57 -2.39
CA SER A 119 9.28 -12.14 -3.75
C SER A 119 10.10 -12.85 -4.85
N LEU A 120 11.34 -13.21 -4.57
CA LEU A 120 12.19 -13.98 -5.49
C LEU A 120 11.70 -15.43 -5.65
N ILE A 121 11.24 -16.05 -4.57
CA ILE A 121 10.77 -17.45 -4.53
C ILE A 121 9.34 -17.55 -5.10
N HIS A 122 8.46 -16.62 -4.73
CA HIS A 122 7.04 -16.63 -5.09
C HIS A 122 6.78 -15.63 -6.22
N ARG A 123 7.23 -15.97 -7.42
CA ARG A 123 7.04 -15.10 -8.59
C ARG A 123 5.65 -15.28 -9.18
N PRO A 124 4.95 -14.18 -9.53
CA PRO A 124 3.77 -14.27 -10.36
C PRO A 124 4.10 -14.78 -11.76
N PRO A 125 3.07 -15.12 -12.58
CA PRO A 125 3.25 -15.47 -14.00
C PRO A 125 4.07 -14.41 -14.76
N ARG A 126 4.67 -14.81 -15.90
CA ARG A 126 5.64 -13.98 -16.64
C ARG A 126 5.05 -12.68 -17.21
N ASP A 127 3.76 -12.63 -17.41
CA ASP A 127 2.98 -11.47 -17.85
C ASP A 127 2.73 -10.44 -16.75
N LEU A 128 3.00 -10.81 -15.50
CA LEU A 128 2.88 -9.91 -14.35
C LEU A 128 4.26 -9.56 -13.78
N PRO A 129 4.45 -8.33 -13.30
CA PRO A 129 5.68 -7.93 -12.65
C PRO A 129 5.84 -8.59 -11.28
N ALA A 130 7.09 -8.72 -10.83
CA ALA A 130 7.38 -9.21 -9.48
C ALA A 130 6.80 -8.28 -8.40
N VAL A 131 6.41 -8.86 -7.25
CA VAL A 131 5.91 -8.08 -6.11
C VAL A 131 7.04 -7.27 -5.49
N SER A 132 6.87 -5.96 -5.40
CA SER A 132 7.80 -5.01 -4.78
C SER A 132 7.04 -4.04 -3.88
N VAL A 133 7.33 -4.06 -2.58
CA VAL A 133 6.69 -3.14 -1.62
C VAL A 133 6.99 -1.68 -1.95
N GLY A 134 8.19 -1.38 -2.46
CA GLY A 134 8.52 -0.03 -2.92
C GLY A 134 7.59 0.44 -4.05
N ARG A 135 7.32 -0.41 -5.04
CA ARG A 135 6.38 -0.12 -6.13
C ARG A 135 4.92 -0.04 -5.64
N LEU A 136 4.51 -0.92 -4.71
CA LEU A 136 3.18 -0.86 -4.10
C LEU A 136 2.95 0.46 -3.37
N ARG A 137 3.94 0.90 -2.58
CA ARG A 137 3.90 2.21 -1.92
C ARG A 137 3.87 3.36 -2.92
N ALA A 138 4.65 3.31 -3.99
CA ALA A 138 4.60 4.31 -5.07
C ALA A 138 3.20 4.35 -5.71
N THR A 139 2.57 3.20 -5.92
CA THR A 139 1.18 3.10 -6.40
C THR A 139 0.21 3.79 -5.45
N TRP A 140 0.30 3.52 -4.15
CA TRP A 140 -0.53 4.18 -3.14
C TRP A 140 -0.38 5.70 -3.15
N ILE A 141 0.86 6.21 -3.23
CA ILE A 141 1.14 7.65 -3.30
C ILE A 141 0.50 8.26 -4.56
N VAL A 142 0.75 7.65 -5.74
CA VAL A 142 0.24 8.17 -7.02
C VAL A 142 -1.28 8.12 -7.08
N GLU A 143 -1.92 7.10 -6.53
CA GLU A 143 -3.37 7.03 -6.43
C GLU A 143 -3.97 8.14 -5.55
N LEU A 144 -3.32 8.47 -4.43
CA LEU A 144 -3.75 9.60 -3.59
C LEU A 144 -3.58 10.94 -4.32
N MET A 145 -2.47 11.12 -5.04
CA MET A 145 -2.26 12.33 -5.85
C MET A 145 -3.32 12.45 -6.96
N ARG A 146 -3.67 11.36 -7.63
CA ARG A 146 -4.75 11.32 -8.65
C ARG A 146 -6.14 11.59 -8.07
N ALA A 147 -6.36 11.24 -6.80
CA ALA A 147 -7.58 11.56 -6.07
C ALA A 147 -7.60 13.00 -5.51
N HIS A 148 -6.63 13.83 -5.92
CA HIS A 148 -6.49 15.23 -5.51
C HIS A 148 -6.41 15.45 -3.99
N ILE A 149 -5.89 14.45 -3.27
CA ILE A 149 -5.61 14.62 -1.85
C ILE A 149 -4.47 15.62 -1.68
N ASP A 150 -4.58 16.45 -0.65
CA ASP A 150 -3.56 17.46 -0.33
C ASP A 150 -2.16 16.85 -0.21
N HIS A 151 -1.16 17.46 -0.85
CA HIS A 151 0.19 16.93 -0.91
C HIS A 151 0.90 16.89 0.45
N HIS A 152 0.59 17.82 1.37
CA HIS A 152 1.13 17.79 2.73
C HIS A 152 0.53 16.62 3.51
N LEU A 153 -0.77 16.37 3.35
CA LEU A 153 -1.44 15.23 3.95
C LEU A 153 -0.86 13.90 3.43
N ILE A 154 -0.63 13.78 2.12
CA ILE A 154 0.02 12.59 1.53
C ILE A 154 1.43 12.42 2.11
N ALA A 155 2.23 13.47 2.17
CA ALA A 155 3.59 13.43 2.70
C ALA A 155 3.62 13.00 4.16
N GLN A 156 2.73 13.55 5.01
CA GLN A 156 2.59 13.19 6.41
C GLN A 156 2.17 11.73 6.59
N ALA A 157 1.15 11.27 5.86
CA ALA A 157 0.69 9.88 5.89
C ALA A 157 1.76 8.91 5.37
N ALA A 158 2.52 9.31 4.36
CA ALA A 158 3.64 8.55 3.85
C ALA A 158 4.89 8.60 4.76
N GLY A 159 4.96 9.47 5.76
CA GLY A 159 6.17 9.69 6.54
C GLY A 159 7.33 10.24 5.71
N LEU A 160 7.03 11.10 4.75
CA LEU A 160 8.02 11.83 3.95
C LEU A 160 8.41 13.13 4.67
N ALA A 161 9.65 13.55 4.50
CA ALA A 161 10.16 14.78 5.14
C ALA A 161 9.43 16.05 4.67
N SER A 162 8.93 16.06 3.43
CA SER A 162 8.18 17.19 2.88
C SER A 162 7.34 16.79 1.66
N ALA A 163 6.34 17.61 1.33
CA ALA A 163 5.54 17.47 0.11
C ALA A 163 6.39 17.58 -1.17
N ALA A 164 7.52 18.29 -1.15
CA ALA A 164 8.46 18.37 -2.27
C ALA A 164 8.98 16.98 -2.70
N SER A 165 9.04 16.01 -1.78
CA SER A 165 9.42 14.63 -2.09
C SER A 165 8.46 13.93 -3.07
N LEU A 166 7.23 14.45 -3.24
CA LEU A 166 6.23 13.92 -4.19
C LEU A 166 6.51 14.33 -5.64
N ALA A 167 7.37 15.32 -5.89
CA ALA A 167 7.69 15.81 -7.23
C ALA A 167 8.15 14.70 -8.18
N ARG A 168 8.81 13.67 -7.65
CA ARG A 168 9.26 12.50 -8.44
C ARG A 168 8.13 11.73 -9.12
N TRP A 169 6.90 11.84 -8.65
CA TRP A 169 5.73 11.18 -9.22
C TRP A 169 4.77 12.13 -9.95
N GLN A 170 5.04 13.44 -9.93
CA GLN A 170 4.16 14.44 -10.54
C GLN A 170 3.88 14.16 -12.02
N HIS A 171 4.89 13.68 -12.76
CA HIS A 171 4.77 13.33 -14.18
C HIS A 171 3.84 12.13 -14.47
N LEU A 172 3.44 11.37 -13.44
CA LEU A 172 2.54 10.21 -13.53
C LEU A 172 1.08 10.56 -13.19
N VAL A 173 0.85 11.81 -12.79
CA VAL A 173 -0.47 12.34 -12.46
C VAL A 173 -0.93 13.22 -13.61
N SER A 174 -2.04 12.84 -14.24
CA SER A 174 -2.63 13.66 -15.31
C SER A 174 -3.02 15.02 -14.77
N PRO A 175 -2.91 16.10 -15.56
CA PRO A 175 -3.48 17.39 -15.21
C PRO A 175 -4.99 17.24 -14.90
N VAL A 176 -5.45 18.06 -13.98
CA VAL A 176 -6.89 18.16 -13.66
C VAL A 176 -7.62 18.67 -14.90
N ASP A 177 -8.74 18.04 -15.27
CA ASP A 177 -9.57 18.54 -16.37
C ASP A 177 -10.16 19.91 -16.02
N GLU A 178 -10.56 20.66 -17.06
CA GLU A 178 -11.01 22.05 -16.92
C GLU A 178 -12.20 22.21 -15.97
N VAL A 179 -13.17 21.28 -16.04
CA VAL A 179 -14.38 21.31 -15.20
C VAL A 179 -14.02 21.09 -13.73
N THR A 180 -13.23 20.07 -13.46
CA THR A 180 -12.73 19.78 -12.11
C THR A 180 -11.84 20.90 -11.59
N ALA A 181 -10.97 21.45 -12.44
CA ALA A 181 -10.13 22.60 -12.06
C ALA A 181 -10.98 23.82 -11.69
N ALA A 182 -11.99 24.15 -12.50
CA ALA A 182 -12.89 25.27 -12.22
C ALA A 182 -13.66 25.07 -10.91
N ARG A 183 -14.16 23.85 -10.63
CA ARG A 183 -14.84 23.51 -9.38
C ARG A 183 -13.92 23.67 -8.17
N LEU A 184 -12.72 23.12 -8.23
CA LEU A 184 -11.74 23.19 -7.13
C LEU A 184 -11.31 24.63 -6.85
N LEU A 185 -11.01 25.41 -7.91
CA LEU A 185 -10.60 26.83 -7.78
C LEU A 185 -11.73 27.72 -7.27
N ARG A 186 -12.99 27.40 -7.58
CA ARG A 186 -14.15 28.12 -7.08
C ARG A 186 -14.40 27.89 -5.58
N GLY A 187 -13.85 26.85 -4.98
CA GLY A 187 -14.09 26.49 -3.58
C GLY A 187 -15.52 25.99 -3.32
N ALA A 188 -16.20 25.42 -4.32
CA ALA A 188 -17.52 24.84 -4.13
C ALA A 188 -17.39 23.54 -3.31
N GLU A 189 -18.00 23.53 -2.13
CA GLU A 189 -18.15 22.32 -1.30
C GLU A 189 -19.06 21.31 -2.03
N GLU A 190 -18.73 20.02 -1.92
CA GLU A 190 -19.66 18.95 -2.33
C GLU A 190 -20.80 18.92 -1.30
N THR A 191 -22.04 19.24 -1.76
CA THR A 191 -23.26 19.09 -0.97
C THR A 191 -23.73 17.66 -1.01
#